data_f96e6336e19db52961f911a7f5663446
#
_entry.id   f96e6336e19db52961f911a7f5663446
#
_cell.length_a   1.000
_cell.length_b   1.000
_cell.length_c   1.000
_cell.angle_alpha   90.00
_cell.angle_beta   90.00
_cell.angle_gamma   90.00
#
_symmetry.space_group_name_H-M   'P 1'
#
loop_
_entity.id
_entity.type
_entity.pdbx_description
1 polymer ?
#
loop_
_entity_poly.entity_id
_entity_poly.type
_entity_poly.pdbx_seq_one_letter_code
_entity_poly.pdbx_strand_id
1 'polypeptide(L)'
;MDKIIRYILYIIMLSHLAKSGEVDTLSYYEKFNNAVISYNEGRYSLAASKFSNILSNERDYRDPAAQLMMAKSQYHLKLYQKAHRSCKSILTNYPNSPYEYDALVLMGDIALQENNETKAFKYYLNARPQIEDILYLNEIDQRIYNCIGIGVKEESLEGLLFKEKNQFNRAIINLSRAYRAWMSGNDYDLEFIINEIDTFYLPGHFSRLFGSLKRTISEQNKRPITIAVLLPLSGLEKNQGLSYLLGLSEFLNQSNIDKSIRFLVFDTMGLVTNTLGIINHLSSNPEVIAILGPLTRDEVIALSGIKLQLPILIPKIELSGIADIADHLFFLSPSAEVIAKRTAEIIIKELNIERIAILSPGNGQIKSLTDHFINECRQLGIDPVAIEWYIEKPEDISRQLKNIRSTAWDLVPADEKEDFTLNLEIDSLDALFDVDVNDFFELPSENKVEEMDKKDSAKVILETIEAFYVPIRSDELTFIGTQIPLYNFNTLFFVNEYWLEMSLLNQEVIGPHFQGMKIISDVNSAISNGHQDTFTNYYSIATDHVSFIYSIIEQGISKRKHFLENLKKNNRFDGLRTSIKFIGKNNNQNGSTQVLEYSKNKIKKTGTYNGEEFIQSSE
;
A
#
# COMPACT_ATOMS: atom_id res chain seq x y z
N MET A 1 -11.67 24.70 -71.37
CA MET A 1 -11.04 24.22 -70.11
C MET A 1 -11.96 23.36 -69.27
N ASP A 2 -13.28 23.67 -69.16
CA ASP A 2 -14.25 22.95 -68.31
C ASP A 2 -14.56 21.50 -68.72
N LYS A 3 -14.48 21.15 -69.99
CA LYS A 3 -14.73 19.75 -70.40
C LYS A 3 -13.61 18.81 -70.05
N ILE A 4 -12.37 19.25 -70.05
CA ILE A 4 -11.20 18.44 -69.71
C ILE A 4 -11.14 18.20 -68.17
N ILE A 5 -11.47 19.20 -67.37
CA ILE A 5 -11.54 19.09 -65.90
C ILE A 5 -12.66 18.12 -65.49
N ARG A 6 -13.81 18.14 -66.12
CA ARG A 6 -14.87 17.15 -65.89
C ARG A 6 -14.48 15.73 -66.28
N TYR A 7 -13.73 15.54 -67.36
CA TYR A 7 -13.22 14.21 -67.76
C TYR A 7 -12.16 13.70 -66.81
N ILE A 8 -11.24 14.54 -66.31
CA ILE A 8 -10.26 14.18 -65.28
C ILE A 8 -10.94 13.86 -63.97
N LEU A 9 -11.93 14.60 -63.51
CA LEU A 9 -12.73 14.29 -62.31
C LEU A 9 -13.51 12.99 -62.48
N TYR A 10 -14.05 12.68 -63.66
CA TYR A 10 -14.74 11.40 -63.92
C TYR A 10 -13.79 10.23 -63.93
N ILE A 11 -12.57 10.37 -64.44
CA ILE A 11 -11.52 9.32 -64.41
C ILE A 11 -11.01 9.11 -62.97
N ILE A 12 -10.85 10.17 -62.18
CA ILE A 12 -10.46 10.08 -60.77
C ILE A 12 -11.62 9.43 -59.94
N MET A 13 -12.87 9.76 -60.23
CA MET A 13 -14.03 9.14 -59.59
C MET A 13 -14.18 7.67 -59.97
N LEU A 14 -13.90 7.30 -61.24
CA LEU A 14 -13.90 5.89 -61.69
C LEU A 14 -12.69 5.13 -61.12
N SER A 15 -11.53 5.77 -60.97
CA SER A 15 -10.39 5.12 -60.31
C SER A 15 -10.58 4.96 -58.80
N HIS A 16 -11.39 5.80 -58.15
CA HIS A 16 -11.80 5.59 -56.75
C HIS A 16 -12.89 4.51 -56.60
N LEU A 17 -13.79 4.42 -57.56
CA LEU A 17 -14.79 3.34 -57.62
C LEU A 17 -14.17 1.97 -57.95
N ALA A 18 -13.09 1.97 -58.75
CA ALA A 18 -12.33 0.73 -59.04
C ALA A 18 -11.44 0.29 -57.87
N LYS A 19 -11.09 1.18 -56.94
CA LYS A 19 -10.37 0.84 -55.68
C LYS A 19 -11.30 0.34 -54.54
N SER A 20 -12.61 0.46 -54.68
CA SER A 20 -13.59 -0.06 -53.70
C SER A 20 -14.03 -1.48 -53.93
N GLY A 21 -13.35 -2.20 -54.81
CA GLY A 21 -13.67 -3.58 -55.16
C GLY A 21 -12.45 -4.52 -55.14
N GLU A 22 -11.55 -4.39 -54.17
CA GLU A 22 -10.76 -5.56 -53.79
C GLU A 22 -11.76 -6.56 -53.13
N VAL A 23 -12.29 -7.45 -53.95
CA VAL A 23 -12.97 -8.65 -53.48
C VAL A 23 -11.98 -9.33 -52.57
N ASP A 24 -12.26 -9.39 -51.29
CA ASP A 24 -11.44 -10.06 -50.28
C ASP A 24 -11.37 -11.56 -50.67
N THR A 25 -10.35 -11.89 -51.49
CA THR A 25 -10.17 -13.22 -52.07
C THR A 25 -9.60 -14.23 -51.09
N LEU A 26 -9.29 -13.79 -49.86
CA LEU A 26 -8.82 -14.69 -48.82
C LEU A 26 -9.89 -15.72 -48.45
N SER A 27 -9.47 -16.98 -48.40
CA SER A 27 -10.33 -18.07 -47.91
C SER A 27 -10.72 -17.84 -46.45
N TYR A 28 -11.83 -18.43 -45.98
CA TYR A 28 -12.22 -18.39 -44.55
C TYR A 28 -11.05 -18.80 -43.65
N TYR A 29 -10.29 -19.83 -44.04
CA TYR A 29 -9.13 -20.30 -43.27
C TYR A 29 -8.05 -19.26 -43.12
N GLU A 30 -7.68 -18.54 -44.16
CA GLU A 30 -6.68 -17.49 -44.12
C GLU A 30 -7.14 -16.29 -43.27
N LYS A 31 -8.41 -15.89 -43.42
CA LYS A 31 -9.01 -14.84 -42.58
C LYS A 31 -8.99 -15.22 -41.09
N PHE A 32 -9.37 -16.46 -40.79
CA PHE A 32 -9.38 -16.99 -39.43
C PHE A 32 -7.95 -17.02 -38.86
N ASN A 33 -6.99 -17.56 -39.58
CA ASN A 33 -5.60 -17.60 -39.14
C ASN A 33 -5.01 -16.18 -38.92
N ASN A 34 -5.30 -15.24 -39.80
CA ASN A 34 -4.87 -13.85 -39.64
C ASN A 34 -5.49 -13.18 -38.40
N ALA A 35 -6.68 -13.57 -38.00
CA ALA A 35 -7.32 -13.12 -36.78
C ALA A 35 -6.67 -13.76 -35.55
N VAL A 36 -6.34 -15.06 -35.59
CA VAL A 36 -5.64 -15.80 -34.52
C VAL A 36 -4.22 -15.24 -34.32
N ILE A 37 -3.48 -14.93 -35.39
CA ILE A 37 -2.16 -14.27 -35.28
C ILE A 37 -2.30 -12.96 -34.53
N SER A 38 -3.29 -12.12 -34.88
CA SER A 38 -3.52 -10.84 -34.18
C SER A 38 -3.86 -11.03 -32.70
N TYR A 39 -4.57 -12.09 -32.35
CA TYR A 39 -4.86 -12.46 -30.98
C TYR A 39 -3.59 -12.86 -30.21
N ASN A 40 -2.76 -13.73 -30.80
CA ASN A 40 -1.52 -14.20 -30.19
C ASN A 40 -0.47 -13.10 -30.00
N GLU A 41 -0.50 -12.08 -30.86
CA GLU A 41 0.34 -10.87 -30.74
C GLU A 41 -0.22 -9.86 -29.71
N GLY A 42 -1.29 -10.19 -29.01
CA GLY A 42 -1.92 -9.29 -28.02
C GLY A 42 -2.73 -8.14 -28.62
N ARG A 43 -2.89 -8.11 -29.96
CA ARG A 43 -3.67 -7.07 -30.67
C ARG A 43 -5.18 -7.39 -30.62
N TYR A 44 -5.73 -7.47 -29.40
CA TYR A 44 -7.09 -7.97 -29.15
C TYR A 44 -8.19 -7.17 -29.85
N SER A 45 -8.03 -5.84 -29.96
CA SER A 45 -9.00 -5.00 -30.68
C SER A 45 -9.07 -5.36 -32.17
N LEU A 46 -7.90 -5.54 -32.80
CA LEU A 46 -7.81 -5.95 -34.19
C LEU A 46 -8.32 -7.37 -34.40
N ALA A 47 -7.98 -8.30 -33.49
CA ALA A 47 -8.46 -9.67 -33.51
C ALA A 47 -10.01 -9.73 -33.43
N ALA A 48 -10.61 -9.02 -32.47
CA ALA A 48 -12.06 -8.96 -32.32
C ALA A 48 -12.76 -8.41 -33.57
N SER A 49 -12.20 -7.38 -34.20
CA SER A 49 -12.72 -6.83 -35.46
C SER A 49 -12.65 -7.85 -36.60
N LYS A 50 -11.49 -8.51 -36.76
CA LYS A 50 -11.31 -9.55 -37.81
C LYS A 50 -12.27 -10.72 -37.61
N PHE A 51 -12.44 -11.25 -36.39
CA PHE A 51 -13.40 -12.29 -36.11
C PHE A 51 -14.84 -11.83 -36.35
N SER A 52 -15.20 -10.61 -36.01
CA SER A 52 -16.50 -10.02 -36.30
C SER A 52 -16.78 -9.98 -37.81
N ASN A 53 -15.78 -9.60 -38.61
CA ASN A 53 -15.90 -9.57 -40.08
C ASN A 53 -16.11 -10.98 -40.67
N ILE A 54 -15.44 -12.01 -40.12
CA ILE A 54 -15.63 -13.40 -40.52
C ILE A 54 -17.08 -13.81 -40.27
N LEU A 55 -17.60 -13.52 -39.09
CA LEU A 55 -18.96 -13.90 -38.67
C LEU A 55 -20.07 -13.12 -39.36
N SER A 56 -19.76 -12.05 -40.09
CA SER A 56 -20.73 -11.26 -40.88
C SER A 56 -20.95 -11.81 -42.29
N ASN A 57 -20.15 -12.80 -42.72
CA ASN A 57 -20.25 -13.44 -44.01
C ASN A 57 -21.21 -14.65 -43.98
N GLU A 58 -21.21 -15.46 -45.06
CA GLU A 58 -21.99 -16.70 -45.11
C GLU A 58 -21.59 -17.67 -43.98
N ARG A 59 -22.56 -18.40 -43.44
CA ARG A 59 -22.35 -19.34 -42.32
C ARG A 59 -21.34 -20.44 -42.68
N ASP A 60 -20.41 -20.67 -41.78
CA ASP A 60 -19.40 -21.74 -41.89
C ASP A 60 -19.41 -22.61 -40.61
N TYR A 61 -19.04 -23.89 -40.74
CA TYR A 61 -18.96 -24.81 -39.60
C TYR A 61 -17.94 -24.37 -38.54
N ARG A 62 -17.01 -23.48 -38.89
CA ARG A 62 -15.98 -22.89 -38.00
C ARG A 62 -16.45 -21.65 -37.25
N ASP A 63 -17.62 -21.12 -37.53
CA ASP A 63 -18.16 -19.92 -36.87
C ASP A 63 -18.15 -20.01 -35.34
N PRO A 64 -18.44 -21.16 -34.69
CA PRO A 64 -18.35 -21.26 -33.23
C PRO A 64 -16.94 -20.98 -32.71
N ALA A 65 -15.89 -21.44 -33.44
CA ALA A 65 -14.50 -21.12 -33.06
C ALA A 65 -14.19 -19.65 -33.20
N ALA A 66 -14.63 -19.01 -34.32
CA ALA A 66 -14.46 -17.57 -34.53
C ALA A 66 -15.22 -16.75 -33.47
N GLN A 67 -16.40 -17.18 -33.10
CA GLN A 67 -17.24 -16.56 -32.07
C GLN A 67 -16.56 -16.65 -30.69
N LEU A 68 -15.94 -17.80 -30.35
CA LEU A 68 -15.20 -17.99 -29.10
C LEU A 68 -13.95 -17.10 -29.07
N MET A 69 -13.18 -17.06 -30.17
CA MET A 69 -11.96 -16.22 -30.22
C MET A 69 -12.30 -14.74 -30.18
N MET A 70 -13.44 -14.30 -30.74
CA MET A 70 -13.96 -12.96 -30.57
C MET A 70 -14.30 -12.68 -29.11
N ALA A 71 -14.96 -13.60 -28.42
CA ALA A 71 -15.30 -13.48 -27.00
C ALA A 71 -14.03 -13.39 -26.12
N LYS A 72 -13.03 -14.24 -26.37
CA LYS A 72 -11.72 -14.20 -25.68
C LYS A 72 -11.02 -12.86 -25.91
N SER A 73 -11.04 -12.32 -27.14
CA SER A 73 -10.48 -11.00 -27.47
C SER A 73 -11.18 -9.88 -26.69
N GLN A 74 -12.52 -9.92 -26.65
CA GLN A 74 -13.33 -8.96 -25.90
C GLN A 74 -13.08 -9.04 -24.40
N TYR A 75 -12.85 -10.23 -23.86
CA TYR A 75 -12.50 -10.45 -22.45
C TYR A 75 -11.17 -9.77 -22.11
N HIS A 76 -10.13 -9.97 -22.91
CA HIS A 76 -8.82 -9.30 -22.72
C HIS A 76 -8.92 -7.78 -22.82
N LEU A 77 -9.86 -7.26 -23.61
CA LEU A 77 -10.17 -5.83 -23.68
C LEU A 77 -11.02 -5.33 -22.49
N LYS A 78 -11.33 -6.20 -21.52
CA LYS A 78 -12.22 -5.91 -20.37
C LYS A 78 -13.66 -5.52 -20.80
N LEU A 79 -14.06 -5.86 -22.02
CA LEU A 79 -15.40 -5.64 -22.55
C LEU A 79 -16.33 -6.79 -22.14
N TYR A 80 -16.46 -7.04 -20.84
CA TYR A 80 -17.10 -8.22 -20.25
C TYR A 80 -18.52 -8.46 -20.75
N GLN A 81 -19.34 -7.42 -20.86
CA GLN A 81 -20.71 -7.53 -21.36
C GLN A 81 -20.79 -7.95 -22.84
N LYS A 82 -19.80 -7.54 -23.67
CA LYS A 82 -19.71 -7.99 -25.06
C LYS A 82 -19.24 -9.44 -25.14
N ALA A 83 -18.19 -9.78 -24.38
CA ALA A 83 -17.67 -11.13 -24.29
C ALA A 83 -18.75 -12.13 -23.84
N HIS A 84 -19.54 -11.78 -22.80
CA HIS A 84 -20.65 -12.60 -22.32
C HIS A 84 -21.71 -12.81 -23.41
N ARG A 85 -22.08 -11.77 -24.17
CA ARG A 85 -23.03 -11.91 -25.28
C ARG A 85 -22.49 -12.81 -26.39
N SER A 86 -21.21 -12.70 -26.71
CA SER A 86 -20.54 -13.55 -27.70
C SER A 86 -20.53 -15.03 -27.26
N CYS A 87 -20.23 -15.31 -25.99
CA CYS A 87 -20.32 -16.66 -25.43
C CYS A 87 -21.77 -17.20 -25.47
N LYS A 88 -22.74 -16.37 -25.05
CA LYS A 88 -24.16 -16.74 -25.09
C LYS A 88 -24.62 -17.07 -26.52
N SER A 89 -24.10 -16.38 -27.54
CA SER A 89 -24.39 -16.66 -28.95
C SER A 89 -23.91 -18.06 -29.37
N ILE A 90 -22.79 -18.56 -28.82
CA ILE A 90 -22.34 -19.93 -29.08
C ILE A 90 -23.40 -20.93 -28.58
N LEU A 91 -23.80 -20.77 -27.31
CA LEU A 91 -24.76 -21.68 -26.68
C LEU A 91 -26.15 -21.69 -27.34
N THR A 92 -26.55 -20.54 -27.94
CA THR A 92 -27.90 -20.44 -28.57
C THR A 92 -27.91 -20.78 -30.04
N ASN A 93 -26.89 -20.40 -30.82
CA ASN A 93 -26.87 -20.51 -32.27
C ASN A 93 -26.14 -21.76 -32.76
N TYR A 94 -25.29 -22.34 -31.91
CA TYR A 94 -24.47 -23.51 -32.25
C TYR A 94 -24.56 -24.59 -31.15
N PRO A 95 -25.76 -25.11 -30.82
CA PRO A 95 -25.92 -26.13 -29.80
C PRO A 95 -25.14 -27.39 -30.20
N ASN A 96 -24.53 -28.04 -29.20
CA ASN A 96 -23.62 -29.18 -29.35
C ASN A 96 -22.29 -28.87 -30.07
N SER A 97 -21.91 -27.63 -30.14
CA SER A 97 -20.57 -27.24 -30.60
C SER A 97 -19.49 -27.75 -29.66
N PRO A 98 -18.34 -28.26 -30.17
CA PRO A 98 -17.20 -28.61 -29.31
C PRO A 98 -16.65 -27.46 -28.48
N TYR A 99 -17.07 -26.22 -28.77
CA TYR A 99 -16.65 -24.99 -28.04
C TYR A 99 -17.67 -24.53 -26.97
N GLU A 100 -18.71 -25.33 -26.71
CA GLU A 100 -19.76 -25.00 -25.74
C GLU A 100 -19.19 -24.88 -24.32
N TYR A 101 -18.38 -25.87 -23.89
CA TYR A 101 -17.77 -25.83 -22.58
C TYR A 101 -16.75 -24.70 -22.43
N ASP A 102 -15.97 -24.36 -23.47
CA ASP A 102 -15.06 -23.21 -23.47
C ASP A 102 -15.81 -21.90 -23.29
N ALA A 103 -16.96 -21.74 -23.94
CA ALA A 103 -17.82 -20.59 -23.80
C ALA A 103 -18.35 -20.48 -22.35
N LEU A 104 -18.77 -21.60 -21.75
CA LEU A 104 -19.21 -21.65 -20.35
C LEU A 104 -18.08 -21.30 -19.40
N VAL A 105 -16.87 -21.83 -19.63
CA VAL A 105 -15.68 -21.48 -18.80
C VAL A 105 -15.40 -19.99 -18.88
N LEU A 106 -15.37 -19.39 -20.08
CA LEU A 106 -15.15 -17.96 -20.24
C LEU A 106 -16.27 -17.13 -19.59
N MET A 107 -17.53 -17.59 -19.62
CA MET A 107 -18.62 -16.95 -18.88
C MET A 107 -18.41 -17.02 -17.36
N GLY A 108 -17.80 -18.09 -16.86
CA GLY A 108 -17.38 -18.23 -15.48
C GLY A 108 -16.28 -17.21 -15.12
N ASP A 109 -15.26 -17.11 -15.96
CA ASP A 109 -14.17 -16.14 -15.78
C ASP A 109 -14.69 -14.69 -15.78
N ILE A 110 -15.63 -14.37 -16.68
CA ILE A 110 -16.30 -13.06 -16.71
C ILE A 110 -17.06 -12.81 -15.40
N ALA A 111 -17.79 -13.81 -14.90
CA ALA A 111 -18.55 -13.67 -13.67
C ALA A 111 -17.64 -13.42 -12.45
N LEU A 112 -16.45 -14.02 -12.42
CA LEU A 112 -15.44 -13.71 -11.40
C LEU A 112 -14.93 -12.28 -11.48
N GLN A 113 -14.71 -11.75 -12.69
CA GLN A 113 -14.33 -10.33 -12.87
C GLN A 113 -15.45 -9.37 -12.45
N GLU A 114 -16.70 -9.82 -12.43
CA GLU A 114 -17.86 -9.11 -11.94
C GLU A 114 -18.13 -9.35 -10.43
N ASN A 115 -17.21 -10.04 -9.70
CA ASN A 115 -17.34 -10.45 -8.30
C ASN A 115 -18.62 -11.26 -8.03
N ASN A 116 -18.92 -12.18 -8.91
CA ASN A 116 -20.10 -13.06 -8.79
C ASN A 116 -19.71 -14.53 -8.82
N GLU A 117 -19.17 -15.00 -7.70
CA GLU A 117 -18.65 -16.35 -7.53
C GLU A 117 -19.75 -17.41 -7.69
N THR A 118 -20.95 -17.11 -7.25
CA THR A 118 -22.10 -18.00 -7.39
C THR A 118 -22.43 -18.26 -8.85
N LYS A 119 -22.36 -17.22 -9.68
CA LYS A 119 -22.61 -17.34 -11.13
C LYS A 119 -21.45 -18.04 -11.82
N ALA A 120 -20.20 -17.74 -11.42
CA ALA A 120 -19.01 -18.41 -11.91
C ALA A 120 -19.04 -19.92 -11.60
N PHE A 121 -19.31 -20.28 -10.35
CA PHE A 121 -19.48 -21.66 -9.90
C PHE A 121 -20.48 -22.44 -10.77
N LYS A 122 -21.64 -21.84 -11.04
CA LYS A 122 -22.65 -22.43 -11.89
C LYS A 122 -22.14 -22.67 -13.32
N TYR A 123 -21.43 -21.72 -13.91
CA TYR A 123 -20.92 -21.88 -15.27
C TYR A 123 -19.85 -22.95 -15.35
N TYR A 124 -18.92 -23.01 -14.39
CA TYR A 124 -17.90 -24.06 -14.35
C TYR A 124 -18.49 -25.44 -14.12
N LEU A 125 -19.49 -25.58 -13.23
CA LEU A 125 -20.20 -26.86 -13.06
C LEU A 125 -20.91 -27.31 -14.33
N ASN A 126 -21.49 -26.39 -15.10
CA ASN A 126 -22.16 -26.73 -16.37
C ASN A 126 -21.15 -27.12 -17.45
N ALA A 127 -19.94 -26.54 -17.46
CA ALA A 127 -18.89 -26.90 -18.40
C ALA A 127 -18.28 -28.28 -18.11
N ARG A 128 -18.11 -28.58 -16.82
CA ARG A 128 -17.35 -29.71 -16.28
C ARG A 128 -17.66 -31.05 -16.93
N PRO A 129 -18.96 -31.48 -17.10
CA PRO A 129 -19.31 -32.79 -17.66
C PRO A 129 -18.94 -32.99 -19.15
N GLN A 130 -18.62 -31.90 -19.87
CA GLN A 130 -18.30 -31.92 -21.29
C GLN A 130 -16.78 -31.97 -21.53
N ILE A 131 -15.96 -31.88 -20.48
CA ILE A 131 -14.50 -31.80 -20.58
C ILE A 131 -13.91 -33.18 -20.43
N GLU A 132 -13.25 -33.66 -21.49
CA GLU A 132 -12.61 -34.99 -21.55
C GLU A 132 -11.11 -34.89 -21.17
N ASP A 133 -10.46 -33.75 -21.42
CA ASP A 133 -9.06 -33.54 -21.07
C ASP A 133 -8.90 -33.42 -19.55
N ILE A 134 -8.15 -34.37 -18.96
CA ILE A 134 -7.94 -34.46 -17.51
C ILE A 134 -7.19 -33.24 -16.98
N LEU A 135 -6.22 -32.71 -17.72
CA LEU A 135 -5.46 -31.53 -17.27
C LEU A 135 -6.36 -30.29 -17.22
N TYR A 136 -7.13 -30.09 -18.28
CA TYR A 136 -8.09 -29.00 -18.33
C TYR A 136 -9.21 -29.15 -17.29
N LEU A 137 -9.69 -30.38 -17.09
CA LEU A 137 -10.67 -30.69 -16.04
C LEU A 137 -10.15 -30.33 -14.64
N ASN A 138 -8.89 -30.63 -14.35
CA ASN A 138 -8.25 -30.22 -13.07
C ASN A 138 -8.17 -28.71 -12.91
N GLU A 139 -7.92 -27.94 -13.97
CA GLU A 139 -7.96 -26.48 -13.93
C GLU A 139 -9.36 -25.96 -13.59
N ILE A 140 -10.39 -26.57 -14.18
CA ILE A 140 -11.78 -26.19 -13.88
C ILE A 140 -12.16 -26.58 -12.45
N ASP A 141 -11.76 -27.75 -11.98
CA ASP A 141 -11.96 -28.17 -10.59
C ASP A 141 -11.25 -27.21 -9.61
N GLN A 142 -10.07 -26.69 -9.95
CA GLN A 142 -9.40 -25.65 -9.16
C GLN A 142 -10.21 -24.33 -9.14
N ARG A 143 -10.76 -23.91 -10.28
CA ARG A 143 -11.61 -22.70 -10.34
C ARG A 143 -12.90 -22.87 -9.53
N ILE A 144 -13.51 -24.05 -9.59
CA ILE A 144 -14.67 -24.41 -8.75
C ILE A 144 -14.28 -24.37 -7.27
N TYR A 145 -13.14 -24.96 -6.89
CA TYR A 145 -12.63 -24.94 -5.53
C TYR A 145 -12.41 -23.51 -5.00
N ASN A 146 -11.87 -22.62 -5.82
CA ASN A 146 -11.70 -21.23 -5.49
C ASN A 146 -13.04 -20.52 -5.24
N CYS A 147 -14.06 -20.80 -6.06
CA CYS A 147 -15.41 -20.27 -5.84
C CYS A 147 -15.99 -20.71 -4.49
N ILE A 148 -15.78 -21.98 -4.11
CA ILE A 148 -16.21 -22.51 -2.80
C ILE A 148 -15.53 -21.71 -1.68
N GLY A 149 -14.22 -21.51 -1.80
CA GLY A 149 -13.40 -20.80 -0.83
C GLY A 149 -13.80 -19.33 -0.64
N ILE A 150 -14.10 -18.60 -1.73
CA ILE A 150 -14.49 -17.18 -1.67
C ILE A 150 -15.93 -17.05 -1.13
N GLY A 151 -16.85 -17.86 -1.60
CA GLY A 151 -18.20 -17.91 -1.03
C GLY A 151 -19.33 -17.99 -2.05
N VAL A 152 -19.84 -19.19 -2.29
CA VAL A 152 -21.07 -19.40 -3.05
C VAL A 152 -22.27 -19.18 -2.13
N LYS A 153 -23.29 -18.43 -2.58
CA LYS A 153 -24.47 -18.15 -1.77
C LYS A 153 -25.28 -19.43 -1.46
N GLU A 154 -25.63 -19.64 -0.19
CA GLU A 154 -26.31 -20.83 0.30
C GLU A 154 -27.65 -21.07 -0.40
N GLU A 155 -28.49 -20.04 -0.51
CA GLU A 155 -29.78 -20.10 -1.21
C GLU A 155 -29.67 -20.58 -2.65
N SER A 156 -28.54 -20.28 -3.31
CA SER A 156 -28.27 -20.70 -4.68
C SER A 156 -27.86 -22.17 -4.77
N LEU A 157 -27.16 -22.69 -3.74
CA LEU A 157 -26.71 -24.09 -3.72
C LEU A 157 -27.86 -25.09 -3.68
N GLU A 158 -28.90 -24.82 -2.88
CA GLU A 158 -30.09 -25.67 -2.83
C GLU A 158 -30.83 -25.73 -4.19
N GLY A 159 -31.00 -24.55 -4.80
CA GLY A 159 -31.62 -24.46 -6.11
C GLY A 159 -30.80 -25.14 -7.22
N LEU A 160 -29.45 -25.13 -7.11
CA LEU A 160 -28.56 -25.84 -8.02
C LEU A 160 -28.66 -27.36 -7.80
N LEU A 161 -28.61 -27.83 -6.56
CA LEU A 161 -28.69 -29.25 -6.24
C LEU A 161 -30.00 -29.89 -6.73
N PHE A 162 -31.11 -29.18 -6.59
CA PHE A 162 -32.42 -29.66 -7.06
C PHE A 162 -32.46 -29.90 -8.58
N LYS A 163 -31.76 -29.08 -9.36
CA LYS A 163 -31.73 -29.13 -10.84
C LYS A 163 -30.63 -30.02 -11.38
N GLU A 164 -29.62 -30.31 -10.61
CA GLU A 164 -28.45 -31.04 -11.07
C GLU A 164 -28.70 -32.54 -11.14
N LYS A 165 -28.37 -33.14 -12.28
CA LYS A 165 -28.52 -34.58 -12.52
C LYS A 165 -27.18 -35.31 -12.48
N ASN A 166 -26.08 -34.65 -12.79
CA ASN A 166 -24.74 -35.23 -12.79
C ASN A 166 -24.29 -35.51 -11.36
N GLN A 167 -23.96 -36.77 -11.04
CA GLN A 167 -23.60 -37.19 -9.68
C GLN A 167 -22.30 -36.52 -9.17
N PHE A 168 -21.31 -36.34 -10.05
CA PHE A 168 -20.08 -35.64 -9.69
C PHE A 168 -20.36 -34.19 -9.30
N ASN A 169 -21.15 -33.47 -10.08
CA ASN A 169 -21.55 -32.10 -9.76
C ASN A 169 -22.36 -32.04 -8.46
N ARG A 170 -23.27 -33.02 -8.26
CA ARG A 170 -24.04 -33.10 -6.99
C ARG A 170 -23.12 -33.24 -5.77
N ALA A 171 -22.09 -34.10 -5.87
CA ALA A 171 -21.11 -34.27 -4.81
C ALA A 171 -20.34 -32.94 -4.51
N ILE A 172 -19.98 -32.21 -5.57
CA ILE A 172 -19.30 -30.88 -5.43
C ILE A 172 -20.26 -29.85 -4.82
N ILE A 173 -21.54 -29.82 -5.23
CA ILE A 173 -22.54 -28.90 -4.66
C ILE A 173 -22.78 -29.22 -3.18
N ASN A 174 -22.91 -30.49 -2.82
CA ASN A 174 -23.05 -30.88 -1.42
C ASN A 174 -21.81 -30.56 -0.61
N LEU A 175 -20.59 -30.73 -1.16
CA LEU A 175 -19.37 -30.29 -0.51
C LEU A 175 -19.35 -28.77 -0.27
N SER A 176 -19.85 -28.00 -1.25
CA SER A 176 -20.00 -26.53 -1.08
C SER A 176 -20.99 -26.18 0.02
N ARG A 177 -22.12 -26.90 0.10
CA ARG A 177 -23.11 -26.74 1.19
C ARG A 177 -22.49 -27.09 2.56
N ALA A 178 -21.78 -28.21 2.63
CA ALA A 178 -21.08 -28.61 3.85
C ALA A 178 -20.06 -27.55 4.30
N TYR A 179 -19.29 -27.01 3.32
CA TYR A 179 -18.35 -25.92 3.62
C TYR A 179 -19.07 -24.67 4.15
N ARG A 180 -20.23 -24.30 3.60
CA ARG A 180 -21.05 -23.18 4.07
C ARG A 180 -21.62 -23.44 5.46
N ALA A 181 -22.17 -24.64 5.72
CA ALA A 181 -22.66 -25.05 7.02
C ALA A 181 -21.55 -24.94 8.08
N TRP A 182 -20.34 -25.41 7.74
CA TRP A 182 -19.18 -25.27 8.61
C TRP A 182 -18.83 -23.81 8.87
N MET A 183 -18.80 -22.97 7.85
CA MET A 183 -18.49 -21.54 7.97
C MET A 183 -19.54 -20.78 8.78
N SER A 184 -20.82 -21.12 8.63
CA SER A 184 -21.92 -20.51 9.43
C SER A 184 -22.03 -21.11 10.85
N GLY A 185 -21.40 -22.25 11.10
CA GLY A 185 -21.37 -22.99 12.34
C GLY A 185 -22.63 -23.77 12.63
N ASN A 186 -23.22 -24.20 11.62
CA ASN A 186 -24.31 -25.13 11.71
C ASN A 186 -23.75 -26.56 11.65
N ASP A 187 -23.27 -27.04 12.80
CA ASP A 187 -22.61 -28.34 12.92
C ASP A 187 -23.59 -29.49 12.62
N TYR A 188 -24.87 -29.29 12.91
CA TYR A 188 -25.92 -30.29 12.59
C TYR A 188 -26.08 -30.47 11.07
N ASP A 189 -26.20 -29.38 10.32
CA ASP A 189 -26.29 -29.43 8.87
C ASP A 189 -24.98 -29.91 8.24
N LEU A 190 -23.84 -29.52 8.81
CA LEU A 190 -22.53 -30.00 8.36
C LEU A 190 -22.46 -31.54 8.42
N GLU A 191 -22.79 -32.12 9.58
CA GLU A 191 -22.76 -33.57 9.78
C GLU A 191 -23.73 -34.30 8.83
N PHE A 192 -24.95 -33.78 8.73
CA PHE A 192 -25.96 -34.32 7.83
C PHE A 192 -25.47 -34.32 6.38
N ILE A 193 -25.00 -33.17 5.87
CA ILE A 193 -24.58 -33.03 4.47
C ILE A 193 -23.33 -33.85 4.17
N ILE A 194 -22.33 -33.89 5.06
CA ILE A 194 -21.12 -34.69 4.88
C ILE A 194 -21.44 -36.17 4.73
N ASN A 195 -22.41 -36.68 5.49
CA ASN A 195 -22.86 -38.08 5.41
C ASN A 195 -23.65 -38.39 4.15
N GLU A 196 -24.26 -37.39 3.49
CA GLU A 196 -24.92 -37.55 2.19
C GLU A 196 -23.96 -37.56 1.00
N ILE A 197 -22.69 -37.17 1.15
CA ILE A 197 -21.74 -37.14 0.06
C ILE A 197 -21.22 -38.55 -0.24
N ASP A 198 -21.60 -39.08 -1.42
CA ASP A 198 -20.98 -40.29 -1.91
C ASP A 198 -19.58 -40.00 -2.45
N THR A 199 -18.58 -40.50 -1.72
CA THR A 199 -17.15 -40.28 -2.05
C THR A 199 -16.72 -40.90 -3.38
N PHE A 200 -17.49 -41.85 -3.94
CA PHE A 200 -17.25 -42.41 -5.24
C PHE A 200 -17.37 -41.34 -6.35
N TYR A 201 -18.33 -40.43 -6.20
CA TYR A 201 -18.57 -39.36 -7.16
C TYR A 201 -17.82 -38.07 -6.79
N LEU A 202 -17.07 -38.05 -5.69
CA LEU A 202 -16.30 -36.85 -5.32
C LEU A 202 -14.96 -36.85 -6.06
N PRO A 203 -14.70 -35.85 -6.96
CA PRO A 203 -13.41 -35.79 -7.65
C PRO A 203 -12.24 -35.64 -6.72
N GLY A 204 -11.10 -36.28 -7.05
CA GLY A 204 -9.91 -36.34 -6.20
C GLY A 204 -9.41 -34.95 -5.72
N HIS A 205 -9.60 -33.95 -6.57
CA HIS A 205 -9.25 -32.56 -6.25
C HIS A 205 -9.92 -32.04 -4.97
N PHE A 206 -11.16 -32.48 -4.68
CA PHE A 206 -11.95 -32.04 -3.52
C PHE A 206 -11.79 -32.93 -2.27
N SER A 207 -11.09 -34.06 -2.39
CA SER A 207 -10.95 -35.04 -1.30
C SER A 207 -10.29 -34.45 -0.06
N ARG A 208 -9.35 -33.51 -0.23
CA ARG A 208 -8.68 -32.84 0.89
C ARG A 208 -9.65 -31.98 1.71
N LEU A 209 -10.51 -31.20 1.02
CA LEU A 209 -11.51 -30.37 1.68
C LEU A 209 -12.54 -31.24 2.40
N PHE A 210 -13.04 -32.29 1.73
CA PHE A 210 -13.97 -33.24 2.35
C PHE A 210 -13.38 -33.87 3.62
N GLY A 211 -12.13 -34.38 3.54
CA GLY A 211 -11.44 -34.96 4.67
C GLY A 211 -11.24 -33.98 5.83
N SER A 212 -11.01 -32.70 5.53
CA SER A 212 -10.90 -31.64 6.54
C SER A 212 -12.24 -31.38 7.23
N LEU A 213 -13.32 -31.25 6.47
CA LEU A 213 -14.66 -31.04 7.02
C LEU A 213 -15.14 -32.25 7.85
N LYS A 214 -14.84 -33.47 7.39
CA LYS A 214 -15.17 -34.70 8.15
C LYS A 214 -14.42 -34.77 9.48
N ARG A 215 -13.16 -34.36 9.52
CA ARG A 215 -12.38 -34.30 10.80
C ARG A 215 -12.94 -33.25 11.75
N THR A 216 -13.46 -32.13 11.25
CA THR A 216 -14.04 -31.07 12.10
C THR A 216 -15.24 -31.59 12.89
N ILE A 217 -16.03 -32.50 12.33
CA ILE A 217 -17.17 -33.12 13.04
C ILE A 217 -16.67 -33.96 14.22
N SER A 218 -15.55 -34.71 14.02
CA SER A 218 -15.01 -35.62 15.06
C SER A 218 -14.20 -34.89 16.15
N GLU A 219 -13.58 -33.75 15.82
CA GLU A 219 -12.60 -33.06 16.69
C GLU A 219 -13.13 -31.77 17.32
N GLN A 220 -14.38 -31.37 17.07
CA GLN A 220 -14.99 -30.09 17.53
C GLN A 220 -14.14 -28.84 17.20
N ASN A 221 -13.48 -28.85 16.04
CA ASN A 221 -12.56 -27.78 15.65
C ASN A 221 -13.29 -26.45 15.40
N LYS A 222 -12.62 -25.36 15.83
CA LYS A 222 -13.12 -23.99 15.67
C LYS A 222 -13.25 -23.58 14.21
N ARG A 223 -14.26 -22.77 13.88
CA ARG A 223 -14.50 -22.22 12.54
C ARG A 223 -13.36 -21.33 12.07
N PRO A 224 -13.01 -21.34 10.76
CA PRO A 224 -12.05 -20.39 10.24
C PRO A 224 -12.65 -18.98 10.30
N ILE A 225 -11.87 -18.12 10.88
CA ILE A 225 -12.13 -16.68 10.91
C ILE A 225 -11.57 -16.09 9.62
N THR A 226 -12.37 -15.32 8.91
CA THR A 226 -11.93 -14.75 7.63
C THR A 226 -11.52 -13.29 7.79
N ILE A 227 -10.29 -12.99 7.39
CA ILE A 227 -9.76 -11.63 7.24
C ILE A 227 -9.60 -11.38 5.73
N ALA A 228 -10.21 -10.34 5.21
CA ALA A 228 -9.96 -9.92 3.84
C ALA A 228 -8.72 -9.02 3.80
N VAL A 229 -7.89 -9.18 2.77
CA VAL A 229 -6.66 -8.41 2.58
C VAL A 229 -6.75 -7.69 1.24
N LEU A 230 -6.77 -6.36 1.27
CA LEU A 230 -6.89 -5.51 0.11
C LEU A 230 -5.54 -4.89 -0.24
N LEU A 231 -4.93 -5.32 -1.34
CA LEU A 231 -3.60 -4.88 -1.74
C LEU A 231 -3.57 -4.49 -3.21
N PRO A 232 -2.79 -3.49 -3.61
CA PRO A 232 -2.51 -3.20 -5.01
C PRO A 232 -1.47 -4.21 -5.54
N LEU A 233 -1.92 -5.39 -6.00
CA LEU A 233 -1.03 -6.43 -6.53
C LEU A 233 -0.69 -6.21 -8.01
N SER A 234 -1.41 -5.30 -8.66
CA SER A 234 -1.16 -4.79 -10.01
C SER A 234 -1.29 -3.27 -10.04
N GLY A 235 -0.95 -2.63 -11.16
CA GLY A 235 -0.96 -1.16 -11.27
C GLY A 235 0.33 -0.49 -10.79
N LEU A 236 0.26 0.80 -10.47
CA LEU A 236 1.44 1.62 -10.14
C LEU A 236 2.08 1.23 -8.80
N GLU A 237 1.27 0.92 -7.80
CA GLU A 237 1.70 0.65 -6.42
C GLU A 237 1.94 -0.85 -6.15
N LYS A 238 2.06 -1.67 -7.21
CA LYS A 238 2.20 -3.13 -7.09
C LYS A 238 3.36 -3.58 -6.20
N ASN A 239 4.47 -2.85 -6.19
CA ASN A 239 5.64 -3.23 -5.40
C ASN A 239 5.36 -3.19 -3.90
N GLN A 240 4.59 -2.20 -3.44
CA GLN A 240 4.14 -2.09 -2.05
C GLN A 240 3.21 -3.26 -1.68
N GLY A 241 2.22 -3.54 -2.54
CA GLY A 241 1.28 -4.64 -2.34
C GLY A 241 1.96 -6.01 -2.31
N LEU A 242 2.89 -6.27 -3.24
CA LEU A 242 3.63 -7.53 -3.29
C LEU A 242 4.57 -7.69 -2.08
N SER A 243 5.24 -6.62 -1.66
CA SER A 243 6.07 -6.62 -0.46
C SER A 243 5.25 -6.96 0.79
N TYR A 244 4.10 -6.31 0.95
CA TYR A 244 3.20 -6.58 2.08
C TYR A 244 2.67 -8.02 2.06
N LEU A 245 2.26 -8.53 0.90
CA LEU A 245 1.80 -9.90 0.72
C LEU A 245 2.88 -10.92 1.06
N LEU A 246 4.13 -10.64 0.71
CA LEU A 246 5.26 -11.51 1.02
C LEU A 246 5.48 -11.60 2.53
N GLY A 247 5.47 -10.47 3.25
CA GLY A 247 5.58 -10.44 4.71
C GLY A 247 4.44 -11.18 5.41
N LEU A 248 3.21 -11.03 4.92
CA LEU A 248 2.05 -11.79 5.39
C LEU A 248 2.25 -13.29 5.17
N SER A 249 2.72 -13.69 3.99
CA SER A 249 2.94 -15.10 3.65
C SER A 249 4.03 -15.73 4.51
N GLU A 250 5.10 -15.01 4.79
CA GLU A 250 6.18 -15.50 5.66
C GLU A 250 5.70 -15.73 7.08
N PHE A 251 4.96 -14.79 7.65
CA PHE A 251 4.34 -14.99 8.98
C PHE A 251 3.49 -16.25 9.02
N LEU A 252 2.66 -16.48 8.01
CA LEU A 252 1.79 -17.67 7.94
C LEU A 252 2.58 -18.98 7.81
N ASN A 253 3.77 -18.93 7.22
CA ASN A 253 4.63 -20.11 7.07
C ASN A 253 5.46 -20.42 8.31
N GLN A 254 5.90 -19.41 9.06
CA GLN A 254 6.79 -19.57 10.21
C GLN A 254 6.05 -19.99 11.49
N SER A 255 4.78 -19.68 11.61
CA SER A 255 4.03 -19.88 12.84
C SER A 255 3.25 -21.19 12.81
N ASN A 256 3.19 -21.86 13.96
CA ASN A 256 2.19 -22.87 14.27
C ASN A 256 0.80 -22.22 14.42
N ILE A 257 0.44 -21.38 13.43
CA ILE A 257 -0.84 -20.66 13.43
C ILE A 257 -1.96 -21.68 13.43
N ASP A 258 -2.90 -21.49 14.31
CA ASP A 258 -4.18 -22.20 14.30
C ASP A 258 -4.79 -22.05 12.90
N LYS A 259 -4.98 -23.17 12.21
CA LYS A 259 -5.56 -23.24 10.86
C LYS A 259 -7.00 -22.70 10.79
N SER A 260 -7.51 -22.17 11.88
CA SER A 260 -8.82 -21.53 12.02
C SER A 260 -8.88 -20.13 11.39
N ILE A 261 -7.75 -19.53 10.95
CA ILE A 261 -7.74 -18.21 10.32
C ILE A 261 -7.48 -18.34 8.84
N ARG A 262 -8.32 -17.67 8.04
CA ARG A 262 -8.22 -17.60 6.58
C ARG A 262 -8.03 -16.16 6.14
N PHE A 263 -7.00 -15.92 5.32
CA PHE A 263 -6.78 -14.64 4.67
C PHE A 263 -7.23 -14.72 3.21
N LEU A 264 -8.19 -13.86 2.83
CA LEU A 264 -8.66 -13.71 1.45
C LEU A 264 -8.04 -12.47 0.84
N VAL A 265 -7.15 -12.64 -0.14
CA VAL A 265 -6.42 -11.55 -0.77
C VAL A 265 -7.14 -11.09 -2.03
N PHE A 266 -7.35 -9.78 -2.16
CA PHE A 266 -7.97 -9.11 -3.30
C PHE A 266 -7.02 -8.08 -3.89
N ASP A 267 -6.91 -8.07 -5.21
CA ASP A 267 -6.16 -7.05 -5.94
C ASP A 267 -7.03 -5.79 -6.13
N THR A 268 -6.65 -4.70 -5.48
CA THR A 268 -7.31 -3.40 -5.62
C THR A 268 -6.86 -2.65 -6.87
N MET A 269 -5.71 -3.02 -7.46
CA MET A 269 -5.02 -2.28 -8.52
C MET A 269 -4.62 -0.84 -8.09
N GLY A 270 -4.76 -0.47 -6.81
CA GLY A 270 -4.67 0.91 -6.33
C GLY A 270 -5.80 1.81 -6.82
N LEU A 271 -6.92 1.23 -7.26
CA LEU A 271 -8.05 1.96 -7.84
C LEU A 271 -9.22 2.03 -6.86
N VAL A 272 -9.66 3.23 -6.54
CA VAL A 272 -10.80 3.51 -5.66
C VAL A 272 -12.06 2.72 -6.07
N THR A 273 -12.36 2.66 -7.36
CA THR A 273 -13.55 1.97 -7.87
C THR A 273 -13.52 0.47 -7.60
N ASN A 274 -12.34 -0.16 -7.73
CA ASN A 274 -12.17 -1.57 -7.43
C ASN A 274 -12.34 -1.83 -5.94
N THR A 275 -11.68 -1.03 -5.11
CA THR A 275 -11.73 -1.12 -3.66
C THR A 275 -13.15 -0.98 -3.13
N LEU A 276 -13.90 0.02 -3.59
CA LEU A 276 -15.30 0.19 -3.23
C LEU A 276 -16.18 -1.00 -3.67
N GLY A 277 -15.92 -1.55 -4.87
CA GLY A 277 -16.62 -2.74 -5.36
C GLY A 277 -16.36 -3.96 -4.48
N ILE A 278 -15.10 -4.22 -4.11
CA ILE A 278 -14.70 -5.31 -3.22
C ILE A 278 -15.34 -5.14 -1.83
N ILE A 279 -15.25 -3.95 -1.26
CA ILE A 279 -15.80 -3.66 0.08
C ILE A 279 -17.33 -3.81 0.13
N ASN A 280 -18.03 -3.36 -0.91
CA ASN A 280 -19.48 -3.56 -0.99
C ASN A 280 -19.84 -5.04 -0.98
N HIS A 281 -19.08 -5.88 -1.68
CA HIS A 281 -19.25 -7.33 -1.66
C HIS A 281 -18.92 -7.92 -0.26
N LEU A 282 -17.79 -7.55 0.34
CA LEU A 282 -17.34 -8.06 1.64
C LEU A 282 -18.22 -7.62 2.80
N SER A 283 -18.80 -6.43 2.74
CA SER A 283 -19.65 -5.89 3.82
C SER A 283 -20.91 -6.74 4.06
N SER A 284 -21.43 -7.34 2.99
CA SER A 284 -22.58 -8.25 3.03
C SER A 284 -22.23 -9.66 3.50
N ASN A 285 -20.95 -10.03 3.57
CA ASN A 285 -20.52 -11.35 4.01
C ASN A 285 -20.23 -11.37 5.53
N PRO A 286 -21.05 -12.02 6.36
CA PRO A 286 -20.89 -12.03 7.81
C PRO A 286 -19.65 -12.80 8.30
N GLU A 287 -19.04 -13.63 7.46
CA GLU A 287 -17.85 -14.42 7.77
C GLU A 287 -16.57 -13.57 7.80
N VAL A 288 -16.55 -12.47 7.05
CA VAL A 288 -15.43 -11.53 7.07
C VAL A 288 -15.54 -10.65 8.31
N ILE A 289 -14.62 -10.83 9.25
CA ILE A 289 -14.67 -10.10 10.52
C ILE A 289 -13.90 -8.79 10.49
N ALA A 290 -12.88 -8.69 9.63
CA ALA A 290 -12.08 -7.48 9.44
C ALA A 290 -11.47 -7.45 8.03
N ILE A 291 -11.05 -6.26 7.63
CA ILE A 291 -10.27 -6.01 6.41
C ILE A 291 -8.91 -5.48 6.81
N LEU A 292 -7.84 -5.95 6.15
CA LEU A 292 -6.47 -5.44 6.26
C LEU A 292 -6.10 -4.77 4.93
N GLY A 293 -5.73 -3.51 4.97
CA GLY A 293 -5.57 -2.66 3.79
C GLY A 293 -6.77 -1.72 3.60
N PRO A 294 -6.82 -0.93 2.53
CA PRO A 294 -5.85 -0.84 1.42
C PRO A 294 -4.56 -0.09 1.77
N LEU A 295 -3.66 0.04 0.77
CA LEU A 295 -2.36 0.70 0.95
C LEU A 295 -2.27 2.08 0.30
N THR A 296 -3.24 2.51 -0.50
CA THR A 296 -3.15 3.79 -1.19
C THR A 296 -4.00 4.87 -0.52
N ARG A 297 -3.52 6.10 -0.61
CA ARG A 297 -4.15 7.27 0.01
C ARG A 297 -5.57 7.51 -0.50
N ASP A 298 -5.75 7.45 -1.81
CA ASP A 298 -7.03 7.77 -2.44
C ASP A 298 -8.11 6.74 -2.09
N GLU A 299 -7.71 5.46 -1.96
CA GLU A 299 -8.61 4.39 -1.51
C GLU A 299 -9.09 4.66 -0.07
N VAL A 300 -8.19 5.06 0.85
CA VAL A 300 -8.54 5.34 2.25
C VAL A 300 -9.44 6.57 2.37
N ILE A 301 -9.14 7.63 1.60
CA ILE A 301 -10.00 8.83 1.56
C ILE A 301 -11.41 8.45 1.11
N ALA A 302 -11.55 7.65 0.06
CA ALA A 302 -12.86 7.21 -0.41
C ALA A 302 -13.61 6.36 0.63
N LEU A 303 -12.90 5.51 1.37
CA LEU A 303 -13.47 4.69 2.44
C LEU A 303 -13.93 5.51 3.64
N SER A 304 -13.29 6.65 3.90
CA SER A 304 -13.70 7.52 5.02
C SER A 304 -15.08 8.14 4.82
N GLY A 305 -15.55 8.23 3.57
CA GLY A 305 -16.88 8.78 3.21
C GLY A 305 -18.03 7.79 3.34
N ILE A 306 -17.79 6.51 3.62
CA ILE A 306 -18.83 5.48 3.75
C ILE A 306 -18.96 5.01 5.19
N LYS A 307 -20.19 4.61 5.59
CA LYS A 307 -20.44 4.05 6.93
C LYS A 307 -20.48 2.53 6.86
N LEU A 308 -19.59 1.89 7.59
CA LEU A 308 -19.47 0.44 7.64
C LEU A 308 -19.46 -0.06 9.08
N GLN A 309 -19.99 -1.26 9.29
CA GLN A 309 -19.83 -2.00 10.56
C GLN A 309 -18.66 -2.98 10.51
N LEU A 310 -17.96 -3.04 9.38
CA LEU A 310 -16.80 -3.89 9.13
C LEU A 310 -15.54 -3.08 9.43
N PRO A 311 -14.73 -3.45 10.43
CA PRO A 311 -13.50 -2.75 10.73
C PRO A 311 -12.47 -2.93 9.61
N ILE A 312 -11.83 -1.83 9.25
CA ILE A 312 -10.79 -1.78 8.23
C ILE A 312 -9.51 -1.32 8.89
N LEU A 313 -8.49 -2.17 8.88
CA LEU A 313 -7.17 -1.93 9.44
C LEU A 313 -6.26 -1.36 8.35
N ILE A 314 -5.87 -0.11 8.47
CA ILE A 314 -5.05 0.62 7.49
C ILE A 314 -3.57 0.49 7.88
N PRO A 315 -2.72 -0.17 7.05
CA PRO A 315 -1.35 -0.50 7.42
C PRO A 315 -0.44 0.72 7.63
N LYS A 316 -0.21 1.49 6.58
CA LYS A 316 0.65 2.68 6.66
C LYS A 316 0.19 3.73 5.67
N ILE A 317 -0.42 4.79 6.16
CA ILE A 317 -0.82 5.96 5.36
C ILE A 317 -0.73 7.21 6.22
N GLU A 318 -0.01 8.20 5.72
CA GLU A 318 0.13 9.50 6.35
C GLU A 318 -1.05 10.40 6.01
N LEU A 319 -2.16 10.23 6.71
CA LEU A 319 -3.36 11.06 6.61
C LEU A 319 -3.74 11.58 7.99
N SER A 320 -3.89 12.90 8.10
CA SER A 320 -4.34 13.56 9.33
C SER A 320 -5.86 13.81 9.31
N GLY A 321 -6.52 13.75 10.47
CA GLY A 321 -7.92 14.10 10.67
C GLY A 321 -8.95 13.06 10.18
N ILE A 322 -8.57 12.04 9.42
CA ILE A 322 -9.50 11.02 8.90
C ILE A 322 -10.01 10.09 10.00
N ALA A 323 -9.18 9.78 10.99
CA ALA A 323 -9.56 8.95 12.11
C ALA A 323 -10.74 9.51 12.91
N ASP A 324 -10.88 10.83 12.97
CA ASP A 324 -11.96 11.50 13.71
C ASP A 324 -13.33 11.40 13.03
N ILE A 325 -13.34 11.24 11.70
CA ILE A 325 -14.58 11.20 10.91
C ILE A 325 -15.02 9.79 10.53
N ALA A 326 -14.11 8.80 10.53
CA ALA A 326 -14.36 7.44 10.10
C ALA A 326 -14.05 6.42 11.21
N ASP A 327 -15.05 6.09 12.03
CA ASP A 327 -14.92 5.24 13.21
C ASP A 327 -14.70 3.74 12.91
N HIS A 328 -14.81 3.34 11.66
CA HIS A 328 -14.56 1.98 11.16
C HIS A 328 -13.15 1.80 10.57
N LEU A 329 -12.39 2.88 10.35
CA LEU A 329 -11.00 2.84 9.89
C LEU A 329 -10.06 2.88 11.09
N PHE A 330 -9.18 1.90 11.22
CA PHE A 330 -8.18 1.79 12.27
C PHE A 330 -6.79 1.93 11.67
N PHE A 331 -6.09 3.01 12.00
CA PHE A 331 -4.77 3.31 11.45
C PHE A 331 -3.70 2.62 12.30
N LEU A 332 -3.00 1.64 11.72
CA LEU A 332 -1.98 0.85 12.42
C LEU A 332 -0.65 1.59 12.57
N SER A 333 -0.40 2.60 11.74
CA SER A 333 0.74 3.53 11.89
C SER A 333 0.26 4.89 12.39
N PRO A 334 1.11 5.62 13.14
CA PRO A 334 0.79 6.98 13.56
C PRO A 334 0.69 7.93 12.36
N SER A 335 -0.18 8.93 12.46
CA SER A 335 -0.27 10.00 11.45
C SER A 335 0.86 11.00 11.58
N ALA A 336 1.07 11.82 10.54
CA ALA A 336 2.01 12.94 10.58
C ALA A 336 1.73 13.89 11.76
N GLU A 337 0.45 14.11 12.08
CA GLU A 337 0.02 14.91 13.24
C GLU A 337 0.50 14.31 14.56
N VAL A 338 0.35 12.98 14.75
CA VAL A 338 0.83 12.29 15.96
C VAL A 338 2.35 12.37 16.08
N ILE A 339 3.08 12.11 14.98
CA ILE A 339 4.54 12.20 14.98
C ILE A 339 5.01 13.62 15.31
N ALA A 340 4.41 14.64 14.69
CA ALA A 340 4.71 16.04 14.93
C ALA A 340 4.45 16.43 16.39
N LYS A 341 3.30 16.05 16.93
CA LYS A 341 2.94 16.28 18.33
C LYS A 341 3.96 15.66 19.28
N ARG A 342 4.33 14.38 19.08
CA ARG A 342 5.31 13.71 19.93
C ARG A 342 6.69 14.34 19.82
N THR A 343 7.08 14.78 18.62
CA THR A 343 8.34 15.50 18.44
C THR A 343 8.36 16.82 19.23
N ALA A 344 7.30 17.62 19.15
CA ALA A 344 7.19 18.87 19.90
C ALA A 344 7.15 18.62 21.43
N GLU A 345 6.42 17.61 21.88
CA GLU A 345 6.36 17.25 23.30
C GLU A 345 7.72 16.85 23.87
N ILE A 346 8.50 16.05 23.12
CA ILE A 346 9.87 15.69 23.54
C ILE A 346 10.75 16.92 23.67
N ILE A 347 10.76 17.79 22.66
CA ILE A 347 11.60 18.97 22.63
C ILE A 347 11.24 19.91 23.79
N ILE A 348 9.96 20.23 23.92
CA ILE A 348 9.50 21.30 24.82
C ILE A 348 9.26 20.79 26.24
N LYS A 349 8.58 19.62 26.41
CA LYS A 349 8.20 19.14 27.74
C LYS A 349 9.27 18.28 28.41
N GLU A 350 9.89 17.36 27.63
CA GLU A 350 10.85 16.41 28.21
C GLU A 350 12.25 17.00 28.31
N LEU A 351 12.66 17.83 27.33
CA LEU A 351 14.00 18.42 27.29
C LEU A 351 14.03 19.91 27.71
N ASN A 352 12.87 20.54 27.93
CA ASN A 352 12.71 21.95 28.27
C ASN A 352 13.44 22.92 27.34
N ILE A 353 13.36 22.64 26.03
CA ILE A 353 13.99 23.44 24.98
C ILE A 353 13.00 24.49 24.48
N GLU A 354 13.48 25.76 24.37
CA GLU A 354 12.66 26.88 23.93
C GLU A 354 13.09 27.45 22.56
N ARG A 355 14.38 27.35 22.21
CA ARG A 355 14.94 27.95 20.98
C ARG A 355 15.08 26.87 19.89
N ILE A 356 14.06 26.78 19.04
CA ILE A 356 13.92 25.77 18.01
C ILE A 356 14.09 26.42 16.63
N ALA A 357 15.01 25.90 15.81
CA ALA A 357 15.06 26.19 14.37
C ALA A 357 14.50 25.06 13.54
N ILE A 358 13.98 25.39 12.36
CA ILE A 358 13.37 24.44 11.43
C ILE A 358 13.94 24.65 10.04
N LEU A 359 14.35 23.54 9.39
CA LEU A 359 14.68 23.48 7.98
C LEU A 359 13.91 22.32 7.35
N SER A 360 13.04 22.61 6.39
CA SER A 360 12.12 21.60 5.86
C SER A 360 11.78 21.81 4.38
N PRO A 361 11.42 20.73 3.65
CA PRO A 361 10.79 20.88 2.35
C PRO A 361 9.50 21.70 2.43
N GLY A 362 9.33 22.64 1.49
CA GLY A 362 8.18 23.55 1.42
C GLY A 362 6.97 22.97 0.67
N ASN A 363 6.97 21.67 0.33
CA ASN A 363 5.88 20.99 -0.38
C ASN A 363 5.75 19.51 0.02
N GLY A 364 4.65 18.88 -0.39
CA GLY A 364 4.41 17.45 -0.17
C GLY A 364 4.07 17.09 1.28
N GLN A 365 4.25 15.81 1.61
CA GLN A 365 3.88 15.23 2.92
C GLN A 365 4.73 15.78 4.06
N ILE A 366 6.03 16.00 3.83
CA ILE A 366 6.96 16.53 4.85
C ILE A 366 6.58 17.96 5.25
N LYS A 367 6.08 18.76 4.28
CA LYS A 367 5.54 20.09 4.64
C LYS A 367 4.38 19.96 5.62
N SER A 368 3.44 19.05 5.36
CA SER A 368 2.29 18.82 6.26
C SER A 368 2.76 18.38 7.66
N LEU A 369 3.74 17.48 7.74
CA LEU A 369 4.35 17.06 9.01
C LEU A 369 4.95 18.27 9.76
N THR A 370 5.68 19.13 9.04
CA THR A 370 6.30 20.33 9.62
C THR A 370 5.27 21.39 10.02
N ASP A 371 4.20 21.59 9.23
CA ASP A 371 3.10 22.49 9.59
C ASP A 371 2.43 22.05 10.92
N HIS A 372 2.19 20.74 11.08
CA HIS A 372 1.67 20.19 12.34
C HIS A 372 2.66 20.42 13.50
N PHE A 373 3.96 20.21 13.27
CA PHE A 373 4.99 20.45 14.28
C PHE A 373 5.02 21.91 14.74
N ILE A 374 4.99 22.86 13.82
CA ILE A 374 4.95 24.29 14.13
C ILE A 374 3.70 24.64 14.94
N ASN A 375 2.54 24.09 14.55
CA ASN A 375 1.30 24.32 15.26
C ASN A 375 1.34 23.77 16.69
N GLU A 376 1.89 22.58 16.89
CA GLU A 376 2.05 21.98 18.23
C GLU A 376 3.03 22.78 19.10
N CYS A 377 4.17 23.24 18.54
CA CYS A 377 5.08 24.12 19.28
C CYS A 377 4.35 25.37 19.78
N ARG A 378 3.55 26.01 18.93
CA ARG A 378 2.76 27.19 19.30
C ARG A 378 1.69 26.89 20.35
N GLN A 379 1.02 25.74 20.26
CA GLN A 379 0.07 25.30 21.30
C GLN A 379 0.74 25.07 22.65
N LEU A 380 2.01 24.66 22.64
CA LEU A 380 2.84 24.48 23.83
C LEU A 380 3.49 25.78 24.31
N GLY A 381 3.23 26.91 23.64
CA GLY A 381 3.69 28.24 24.02
C GLY A 381 5.05 28.65 23.45
N ILE A 382 5.62 27.85 22.53
CA ILE A 382 6.92 28.12 21.90
C ILE A 382 6.71 28.45 20.42
N ASP A 383 7.17 29.61 19.97
CA ASP A 383 7.24 29.93 18.53
C ASP A 383 8.69 29.69 18.04
N PRO A 384 8.89 28.83 17.02
CA PRO A 384 10.24 28.57 16.52
C PRO A 384 10.97 29.84 16.09
N VAL A 385 12.21 29.98 16.49
CA VAL A 385 13.02 31.22 16.27
C VAL A 385 13.44 31.41 14.81
N ALA A 386 13.54 30.31 14.04
CA ALA A 386 13.83 30.34 12.61
C ALA A 386 13.08 29.23 11.88
N ILE A 387 12.46 29.59 10.76
CA ILE A 387 11.77 28.61 9.90
C ILE A 387 12.19 28.86 8.45
N GLU A 388 12.91 27.92 7.87
CA GLU A 388 13.37 27.99 6.50
C GLU A 388 12.83 26.81 5.68
N TRP A 389 12.45 27.14 4.44
CA TRP A 389 11.86 26.18 3.51
C TRP A 389 12.69 26.06 2.24
N TYR A 390 12.79 24.85 1.70
CA TYR A 390 13.28 24.60 0.34
C TYR A 390 12.26 23.82 -0.48
N ILE A 391 12.18 24.09 -1.78
CA ILE A 391 11.14 23.52 -2.64
C ILE A 391 11.71 22.43 -3.55
N GLU A 392 12.83 22.74 -4.19
CA GLU A 392 13.52 21.84 -5.11
C GLU A 392 14.43 20.85 -4.36
N LYS A 393 15.14 20.02 -5.11
CA LYS A 393 16.15 19.15 -4.53
C LYS A 393 17.20 20.00 -3.82
N PRO A 394 17.60 19.68 -2.58
CA PRO A 394 18.43 20.55 -1.74
C PRO A 394 19.92 20.48 -2.11
N GLU A 395 20.24 20.62 -3.41
CA GLU A 395 21.63 20.64 -3.89
C GLU A 395 22.42 21.84 -3.36
N ASP A 396 21.75 22.98 -3.16
CA ASP A 396 22.28 24.17 -2.50
C ASP A 396 21.21 24.80 -1.58
N ILE A 397 21.43 24.69 -0.28
CA ILE A 397 20.62 25.32 0.79
C ILE A 397 21.40 26.38 1.57
N SER A 398 22.48 26.90 0.98
CA SER A 398 23.34 27.89 1.63
C SER A 398 22.58 29.12 2.09
N ARG A 399 21.58 29.56 1.35
CA ARG A 399 20.74 30.70 1.72
C ARG A 399 19.97 30.43 3.00
N GLN A 400 19.31 29.30 3.08
CA GLN A 400 18.49 28.90 4.24
C GLN A 400 19.37 28.74 5.48
N LEU A 401 20.50 28.05 5.36
CA LEU A 401 21.43 27.87 6.47
C LEU A 401 22.07 29.18 6.92
N LYS A 402 22.37 30.12 6.01
CA LYS A 402 22.83 31.48 6.37
C LYS A 402 21.78 32.27 7.15
N ASN A 403 20.51 32.19 6.76
CA ASN A 403 19.43 32.86 7.48
C ASN A 403 19.26 32.30 8.89
N ILE A 404 19.26 30.95 9.04
CA ILE A 404 19.20 30.31 10.36
C ILE A 404 20.41 30.71 11.20
N ARG A 405 21.63 30.76 10.61
CA ARG A 405 22.82 31.15 11.30
C ARG A 405 22.79 32.63 11.72
N SER A 406 22.26 33.52 10.87
CA SER A 406 22.08 34.94 11.23
C SER A 406 21.14 35.06 12.43
N THR A 407 20.03 34.36 12.45
CA THR A 407 19.12 34.33 13.61
C THR A 407 19.82 33.81 14.87
N ALA A 408 20.61 32.72 14.72
CA ALA A 408 21.38 32.18 15.83
C ALA A 408 22.41 33.19 16.39
N TRP A 409 23.07 33.92 15.52
CA TRP A 409 24.02 34.99 15.91
C TRP A 409 23.32 36.16 16.60
N ASP A 410 22.15 36.56 16.12
CA ASP A 410 21.37 37.63 16.73
C ASP A 410 20.93 37.32 18.17
N LEU A 411 20.75 36.05 18.48
CA LEU A 411 20.39 35.55 19.81
C LEU A 411 21.57 35.45 20.78
N VAL A 412 22.83 35.62 20.32
CA VAL A 412 24.01 35.64 21.20
C VAL A 412 23.97 36.91 22.03
N PRO A 413 24.14 36.84 23.37
CA PRO A 413 24.25 38.02 24.25
C PRO A 413 25.39 38.96 23.82
N ALA A 414 25.22 40.24 24.05
CA ALA A 414 26.19 41.27 23.60
C ALA A 414 27.57 41.09 24.24
N ASP A 415 27.61 40.72 25.51
CA ASP A 415 28.83 40.42 26.28
C ASP A 415 29.58 39.21 25.72
N GLU A 416 28.87 38.14 25.31
CA GLU A 416 29.50 36.97 24.68
C GLU A 416 30.04 37.30 23.27
N LYS A 417 29.39 38.20 22.53
CA LYS A 417 29.90 38.66 21.23
C LYS A 417 31.25 39.37 21.34
N GLU A 418 31.44 40.14 22.41
CA GLU A 418 32.71 40.78 22.70
C GLU A 418 33.80 39.75 23.03
N ASP A 419 33.49 38.73 23.82
CA ASP A 419 34.41 37.63 24.15
C ASP A 419 34.83 36.82 22.93
N PHE A 420 33.93 36.56 22.00
CA PHE A 420 34.25 35.88 20.74
C PHE A 420 35.21 36.69 19.87
N THR A 421 35.07 38.03 19.85
CA THR A 421 35.95 38.93 19.13
C THR A 421 37.36 38.88 19.69
N LEU A 422 37.52 38.95 21.02
CA LEU A 422 38.79 38.90 21.72
C LEU A 422 39.54 37.57 21.55
N ASN A 423 38.82 36.45 21.60
CA ASN A 423 39.43 35.11 21.46
C ASN A 423 39.92 34.82 20.04
N LEU A 424 39.25 35.32 19.02
CA LEU A 424 39.68 35.15 17.63
C LEU A 424 40.92 35.96 17.28
N GLU A 425 41.11 37.12 17.92
CA GLU A 425 42.34 37.93 17.77
C GLU A 425 43.55 37.22 18.39
N ILE A 426 43.37 36.45 19.45
CA ILE A 426 44.48 35.75 20.16
C ILE A 426 44.90 34.45 19.40
N ASP A 427 43.97 33.78 18.73
CA ASP A 427 44.25 32.51 18.02
C ASP A 427 44.83 32.68 16.61
N SER A 428 44.87 33.90 16.11
CA SER A 428 45.48 34.21 14.79
C SER A 428 46.99 34.42 14.96
N LEU A 429 47.76 33.35 14.79
CA LEU A 429 49.22 33.41 14.67
C LEU A 429 49.69 34.34 13.53
N ASP A 430 48.86 34.65 12.57
CA ASP A 430 49.11 35.60 11.50
C ASP A 430 49.09 37.07 12.00
N ALA A 431 48.30 37.38 13.04
CA ALA A 431 48.28 38.69 13.69
C ALA A 431 49.60 39.01 14.43
N LEU A 432 50.36 37.98 14.76
CA LEU A 432 51.67 38.15 15.42
C LEU A 432 52.81 38.51 14.44
N PHE A 433 52.61 38.35 13.16
CA PHE A 433 53.65 38.60 12.12
C PHE A 433 53.39 39.84 11.25
N ASP A 434 52.25 40.50 11.37
CA ASP A 434 51.85 41.65 10.54
C ASP A 434 51.78 42.95 11.36
N VAL A 435 52.55 43.05 12.44
CA VAL A 435 52.70 44.29 13.23
C VAL A 435 53.71 45.23 12.55
N ASP A 436 53.21 46.22 11.83
CA ASP A 436 54.04 47.36 11.37
C ASP A 436 54.52 48.18 12.58
N VAL A 437 55.83 48.32 12.73
CA VAL A 437 56.52 48.96 13.89
C VAL A 437 56.09 50.42 14.11
N ASN A 438 55.34 51.00 13.16
CA ASN A 438 54.83 52.36 13.24
C ASN A 438 53.55 52.55 14.05
N ASP A 439 52.79 51.48 14.30
CA ASP A 439 51.49 51.51 15.03
C ASP A 439 51.65 51.53 16.55
N PHE A 440 52.88 51.44 17.08
CA PHE A 440 53.14 51.39 18.51
C PHE A 440 53.03 52.77 19.26
N PHE A 441 52.72 53.86 18.55
CA PHE A 441 52.65 55.17 19.10
C PHE A 441 51.32 55.90 19.01
N GLU A 442 50.26 55.29 18.54
CA GLU A 442 48.92 55.87 18.65
C GLU A 442 48.20 55.37 19.90
N LEU A 443 47.88 56.27 20.80
CA LEU A 443 47.04 56.01 21.96
C LEU A 443 45.65 55.59 21.53
N PRO A 444 45.03 54.59 22.17
CA PRO A 444 43.70 54.10 21.80
C PRO A 444 42.69 55.24 21.90
N SER A 445 42.09 55.58 20.77
CA SER A 445 40.91 56.43 20.73
C SER A 445 39.72 55.58 21.21
N GLU A 446 39.00 56.19 22.15
CA GLU A 446 37.83 55.62 22.83
C GLU A 446 36.89 54.82 21.89
N ASN A 447 36.65 53.57 22.27
CA ASN A 447 35.47 52.73 22.00
C ASN A 447 34.79 52.92 20.65
N LYS A 448 35.36 52.37 19.61
CA LYS A 448 34.58 51.73 18.55
C LYS A 448 34.69 50.25 18.79
N VAL A 449 33.60 49.64 19.25
CA VAL A 449 33.37 48.21 19.12
C VAL A 449 33.45 47.93 17.62
N GLU A 450 34.56 47.37 17.13
CA GLU A 450 34.67 46.94 15.74
C GLU A 450 33.69 45.79 15.58
N GLU A 451 32.68 46.00 14.73
CA GLU A 451 31.76 44.92 14.34
C GLU A 451 32.60 43.81 13.72
N MET A 452 32.55 42.63 14.31
CA MET A 452 33.21 41.41 13.85
C MET A 452 33.03 41.21 12.35
N ASP A 453 34.11 41.01 11.60
CA ASP A 453 34.02 40.78 10.16
C ASP A 453 33.17 39.53 9.88
N LYS A 454 32.35 39.56 8.81
CA LYS A 454 31.46 38.46 8.41
C LYS A 454 32.18 37.12 8.17
N LYS A 455 33.49 37.16 7.91
CA LYS A 455 34.32 35.95 7.75
C LYS A 455 34.65 35.30 9.08
N ASP A 456 34.89 36.06 10.10
CA ASP A 456 35.30 35.58 11.44
C ASP A 456 34.09 35.12 12.25
N SER A 457 32.95 35.77 12.12
CA SER A 457 31.69 35.29 12.70
C SER A 457 31.27 33.90 12.14
N ALA A 458 31.71 33.52 10.92
CA ALA A 458 31.44 32.21 10.35
C ALA A 458 32.21 31.06 11.03
N LYS A 459 33.31 31.36 11.76
CA LYS A 459 34.14 30.37 12.47
C LYS A 459 33.58 30.01 13.85
N VAL A 460 32.78 30.90 14.45
CA VAL A 460 32.22 30.71 15.79
C VAL A 460 31.23 29.56 15.82
N ILE A 461 31.32 28.66 16.79
CA ILE A 461 30.33 27.61 17.05
C ILE A 461 29.16 28.24 17.78
N LEU A 462 27.95 28.16 17.21
CA LEU A 462 26.74 28.74 17.78
C LEU A 462 25.91 27.68 18.52
N GLU A 463 25.62 27.98 19.79
CA GLU A 463 24.84 27.14 20.71
C GLU A 463 23.47 27.75 21.05
N THR A 464 23.15 28.91 20.50
CA THR A 464 21.92 29.64 20.79
C THR A 464 20.66 28.98 20.26
N ILE A 465 20.77 28.14 19.24
CA ILE A 465 19.69 27.23 18.78
C ILE A 465 19.87 25.92 19.53
N GLU A 466 18.95 25.61 20.45
CA GLU A 466 19.02 24.44 21.32
C GLU A 466 18.53 23.17 20.60
N ALA A 467 17.53 23.31 19.72
CA ALA A 467 17.05 22.22 18.87
C ALA A 467 16.91 22.63 17.40
N PHE A 468 17.33 21.75 16.52
CA PHE A 468 17.19 21.95 15.09
C PHE A 468 16.36 20.82 14.49
N TYR A 469 15.12 21.11 14.10
CA TYR A 469 14.20 20.17 13.47
C TYR A 469 14.43 20.14 11.95
N VAL A 470 14.89 19.00 11.44
CA VAL A 470 15.30 18.82 10.04
C VAL A 470 14.64 17.58 9.43
N PRO A 471 13.32 17.59 9.18
CA PRO A 471 12.67 16.52 8.43
C PRO A 471 13.02 16.63 6.93
N ILE A 472 13.33 15.50 6.30
CA ILE A 472 13.74 15.43 4.90
C ILE A 472 12.83 14.48 4.11
N ARG A 473 12.88 14.55 2.78
CA ARG A 473 12.32 13.51 1.89
C ARG A 473 13.30 12.34 1.78
N SER A 474 12.82 11.21 1.26
CA SER A 474 13.74 10.16 0.81
C SER A 474 14.76 10.73 -0.19
N ASP A 475 15.99 10.21 -0.17
CA ASP A 475 17.12 10.58 -1.05
C ASP A 475 17.72 11.98 -0.83
N GLU A 476 17.33 12.71 0.22
CA GLU A 476 17.88 14.05 0.50
C GLU A 476 19.01 14.06 1.56
N LEU A 477 19.18 12.98 2.31
CA LEU A 477 20.14 12.91 3.40
C LEU A 477 21.57 13.27 2.98
N THR A 478 22.02 12.81 1.82
CA THR A 478 23.35 13.13 1.29
C THR A 478 23.57 14.62 1.11
N PHE A 479 22.54 15.34 0.63
CA PHE A 479 22.64 16.79 0.39
C PHE A 479 22.57 17.57 1.69
N ILE A 480 21.59 17.29 2.53
CA ILE A 480 21.36 17.99 3.79
C ILE A 480 22.47 17.70 4.80
N GLY A 481 22.83 16.41 4.95
CA GLY A 481 23.82 15.94 5.91
C GLY A 481 25.23 16.46 5.68
N THR A 482 25.60 16.78 4.44
CA THR A 482 26.91 17.32 4.09
C THR A 482 26.97 18.85 4.20
N GLN A 483 25.84 19.56 4.07
CA GLN A 483 25.84 21.04 4.09
C GLN A 483 25.68 21.63 5.49
N ILE A 484 24.87 21.03 6.37
CA ILE A 484 24.63 21.54 7.71
C ILE A 484 25.93 21.70 8.52
N PRO A 485 26.88 20.73 8.52
CA PRO A 485 28.12 20.86 9.30
C PRO A 485 28.97 22.08 8.95
N LEU A 486 28.87 22.60 7.73
CA LEU A 486 29.63 23.77 7.25
C LEU A 486 29.25 25.07 7.97
N TYR A 487 28.17 25.07 8.75
CA TYR A 487 27.65 26.27 9.42
C TYR A 487 27.88 26.29 10.94
N ASN A 488 28.66 25.36 11.49
CA ASN A 488 29.11 25.33 12.86
C ASN A 488 27.98 25.54 13.90
N PHE A 489 26.92 24.73 13.82
CA PHE A 489 25.89 24.66 14.83
C PHE A 489 26.25 23.58 15.87
N ASN A 490 26.23 23.90 17.14
CA ASN A 490 26.20 22.96 18.24
C ASN A 490 24.78 22.92 18.80
N THR A 491 23.99 21.98 18.34
CA THR A 491 22.54 21.88 18.58
C THR A 491 22.10 20.44 18.61
N LEU A 492 20.97 20.15 19.24
CA LEU A 492 20.37 18.82 19.20
C LEU A 492 19.47 18.68 17.98
N PHE A 493 19.80 17.75 17.10
CA PHE A 493 19.02 17.51 15.89
C PHE A 493 17.82 16.61 16.17
N PHE A 494 16.66 17.02 15.67
CA PHE A 494 15.44 16.23 15.60
C PHE A 494 15.06 16.00 14.15
N VAL A 495 14.84 14.73 13.79
CA VAL A 495 14.71 14.34 12.39
C VAL A 495 13.63 13.29 12.20
N ASN A 496 13.23 13.05 10.96
CA ASN A 496 12.26 12.01 10.60
C ASN A 496 12.94 10.67 10.21
N GLU A 497 12.13 9.65 9.94
CA GLU A 497 12.60 8.30 9.63
C GLU A 497 13.51 8.20 8.39
N TYR A 498 13.46 9.15 7.46
CA TYR A 498 14.33 9.16 6.27
C TYR A 498 15.81 9.42 6.58
N TRP A 499 16.14 9.75 7.82
CA TRP A 499 17.52 9.80 8.32
C TRP A 499 18.05 8.42 8.74
N LEU A 500 17.21 7.38 8.81
CA LEU A 500 17.61 6.02 9.18
C LEU A 500 18.37 5.31 8.06
N GLU A 501 19.32 5.95 7.42
CA GLU A 501 20.17 5.40 6.37
C GLU A 501 21.60 5.22 6.87
N MET A 502 21.87 4.07 7.50
CA MET A 502 23.15 3.80 8.15
C MET A 502 24.35 3.84 7.20
N SER A 503 24.16 3.55 5.92
CA SER A 503 25.21 3.65 4.90
C SER A 503 25.74 5.09 4.74
N LEU A 504 24.86 6.09 4.89
CA LEU A 504 25.19 7.51 4.86
C LEU A 504 25.64 8.02 6.25
N LEU A 505 24.95 7.62 7.32
CA LEU A 505 25.30 8.03 8.68
C LEU A 505 26.67 7.49 9.13
N ASN A 506 27.17 6.42 8.55
CA ASN A 506 28.52 5.89 8.85
C ASN A 506 29.64 6.59 8.06
N GLN A 507 29.32 7.54 7.18
CA GLN A 507 30.34 8.32 6.48
C GLN A 507 30.94 9.39 7.39
N GLU A 508 32.25 9.58 7.29
CA GLU A 508 32.99 10.54 8.11
C GLU A 508 32.54 12.00 7.94
N VAL A 509 31.97 12.31 6.77
CA VAL A 509 31.48 13.65 6.45
C VAL A 509 30.07 13.95 7.01
N ILE A 510 29.33 12.93 7.48
CA ILE A 510 27.96 13.10 8.00
C ILE A 510 27.90 12.66 9.46
N GLY A 511 28.15 11.39 9.75
CA GLY A 511 27.86 10.77 11.03
C GLY A 511 28.43 11.48 12.27
N PRO A 512 29.69 11.92 12.28
CA PRO A 512 30.27 12.60 13.45
C PRO A 512 29.52 13.86 13.86
N HIS A 513 28.92 14.58 12.90
CA HIS A 513 28.24 15.85 13.12
C HIS A 513 26.80 15.71 13.65
N PHE A 514 26.23 14.51 13.60
CA PHE A 514 24.86 14.23 14.03
C PHE A 514 24.79 13.27 15.22
N GLN A 515 25.87 13.13 15.97
CA GLN A 515 25.86 12.33 17.20
C GLN A 515 24.86 12.91 18.21
N GLY A 516 24.04 12.06 18.80
CA GLY A 516 22.97 12.45 19.72
C GLY A 516 21.66 12.86 19.04
N MET A 517 21.61 12.92 17.69
CA MET A 517 20.35 13.26 17.01
C MET A 517 19.24 12.29 17.39
N LYS A 518 18.03 12.81 17.52
CA LYS A 518 16.83 12.05 17.87
C LYS A 518 15.92 11.90 16.67
N ILE A 519 15.44 10.67 16.48
CA ILE A 519 14.57 10.27 15.38
C ILE A 519 13.27 9.79 15.99
N ILE A 520 12.16 10.43 15.62
CA ILE A 520 10.83 10.00 16.05
C ILE A 520 10.21 9.21 14.90
N SER A 521 9.93 7.93 15.16
CA SER A 521 9.48 6.98 14.15
C SER A 521 8.43 6.02 14.71
N ASP A 522 7.68 5.37 13.83
CA ASP A 522 6.80 4.25 14.15
C ASP A 522 7.55 2.90 14.18
N VAL A 523 8.83 2.89 13.78
CA VAL A 523 9.64 1.70 13.62
C VAL A 523 10.61 1.48 14.80
N ASN A 524 10.71 0.25 15.27
CA ASN A 524 11.60 -0.14 16.36
C ASN A 524 13.08 -0.20 15.88
N SER A 525 14.03 0.16 16.74
CA SER A 525 15.47 0.25 16.44
C SER A 525 16.15 -1.08 16.04
N ALA A 526 15.54 -2.20 16.34
CA ALA A 526 16.12 -3.53 16.05
C ALA A 526 16.38 -3.81 14.56
N ILE A 527 15.91 -2.94 13.67
CA ILE A 527 15.84 -3.19 12.23
C ILE A 527 16.71 -2.24 11.41
N SER A 528 17.21 -1.19 12.03
CA SER A 528 17.93 -0.09 11.37
C SER A 528 19.30 -0.45 10.80
N ASN A 529 19.73 -1.70 10.86
CA ASN A 529 21.05 -2.14 10.39
C ASN A 529 21.13 -2.47 8.89
N GLY A 530 20.09 -2.21 8.10
CA GLY A 530 20.06 -2.49 6.66
C GLY A 530 19.40 -1.37 5.87
N HIS A 531 19.64 -1.34 4.56
CA HIS A 531 18.92 -0.46 3.64
C HIS A 531 17.40 -0.65 3.80
N GLN A 532 16.73 0.38 4.29
CA GLN A 532 15.26 0.42 4.30
C GLN A 532 14.77 1.00 2.98
N ASP A 533 14.75 0.17 1.94
CA ASP A 533 13.96 0.50 0.76
C ASP A 533 12.45 0.36 1.08
N THR A 534 11.62 0.94 0.24
CA THR A 534 10.17 0.88 0.40
C THR A 534 9.66 -0.56 0.46
N PHE A 535 10.33 -1.49 -0.22
CA PHE A 535 9.98 -2.90 -0.22
C PHE A 535 10.17 -3.54 1.16
N THR A 536 11.33 -3.36 1.77
CA THR A 536 11.66 -3.92 3.09
C THR A 536 10.73 -3.36 4.17
N ASN A 537 10.31 -2.12 4.06
CA ASN A 537 9.40 -1.48 5.01
C ASN A 537 8.01 -2.15 5.00
N TYR A 538 7.36 -2.29 3.83
CA TYR A 538 6.04 -2.93 3.74
C TYR A 538 6.06 -4.42 4.11
N TYR A 539 7.11 -5.15 3.74
CA TYR A 539 7.31 -6.53 4.13
C TYR A 539 7.32 -6.70 5.65
N SER A 540 8.04 -5.84 6.31
CA SER A 540 8.30 -5.99 7.75
C SER A 540 7.11 -5.61 8.63
N ILE A 541 6.38 -4.56 8.27
CA ILE A 541 5.20 -4.16 9.02
C ILE A 541 4.04 -5.16 8.85
N ALA A 542 3.99 -5.86 7.70
CA ALA A 542 2.96 -6.88 7.46
C ALA A 542 2.98 -7.98 8.52
N THR A 543 4.14 -8.45 8.92
CA THR A 543 4.32 -9.47 9.95
C THR A 543 3.72 -9.03 11.29
N ASP A 544 4.00 -7.80 11.72
CA ASP A 544 3.46 -7.27 12.98
C ASP A 544 1.95 -7.02 12.91
N HIS A 545 1.44 -6.54 11.78
CA HIS A 545 0.02 -6.30 11.61
C HIS A 545 -0.79 -7.61 11.64
N VAL A 546 -0.25 -8.68 11.06
CA VAL A 546 -0.89 -10.00 11.14
C VAL A 546 -0.78 -10.57 12.54
N SER A 547 0.36 -10.41 13.22
CA SER A 547 0.53 -10.78 14.64
C SER A 547 -0.46 -10.05 15.54
N PHE A 548 -0.69 -8.76 15.29
CA PHE A 548 -1.68 -7.97 16.00
C PHE A 548 -3.10 -8.53 15.81
N ILE A 549 -3.51 -8.81 14.59
CA ILE A 549 -4.81 -9.42 14.30
C ILE A 549 -4.93 -10.78 15.01
N TYR A 550 -3.87 -11.58 14.93
CA TYR A 550 -3.83 -12.90 15.54
C TYR A 550 -3.97 -12.82 17.06
N SER A 551 -3.28 -11.89 17.72
CA SER A 551 -3.39 -11.68 19.17
C SER A 551 -4.80 -11.35 19.65
N ILE A 552 -5.60 -10.69 18.82
CA ILE A 552 -7.02 -10.42 19.11
C ILE A 552 -7.84 -11.70 18.97
N ILE A 553 -7.58 -12.48 17.93
CA ILE A 553 -8.33 -13.72 17.65
C ILE A 553 -8.05 -14.80 18.69
N GLU A 554 -6.81 -14.92 19.17
CA GLU A 554 -6.42 -15.86 20.23
C GLU A 554 -7.21 -15.65 21.54
N GLN A 555 -7.74 -14.47 21.78
CA GLN A 555 -8.65 -14.19 22.90
C GLN A 555 -10.04 -14.81 22.73
N GLY A 556 -10.25 -15.65 21.70
CA GLY A 556 -11.51 -16.31 21.40
C GLY A 556 -12.50 -15.46 20.61
N ILE A 557 -12.02 -14.37 19.99
CA ILE A 557 -12.85 -13.44 19.22
C ILE A 557 -13.03 -13.95 17.80
N SER A 558 -14.26 -14.35 17.46
CA SER A 558 -14.61 -14.93 16.15
C SER A 558 -15.71 -14.18 15.40
N LYS A 559 -16.26 -13.11 15.98
CA LYS A 559 -17.36 -12.33 15.39
C LYS A 559 -16.94 -10.89 15.14
N ARG A 560 -17.36 -10.32 14.00
CA ARG A 560 -17.09 -8.93 13.58
C ARG A 560 -17.35 -7.91 14.70
N LYS A 561 -18.50 -7.98 15.35
CA LYS A 561 -18.86 -7.05 16.44
C LYS A 561 -17.86 -7.10 17.59
N HIS A 562 -17.50 -8.31 18.04
CA HIS A 562 -16.55 -8.47 19.14
C HIS A 562 -15.13 -8.04 18.75
N PHE A 563 -14.75 -8.25 17.48
CA PHE A 563 -13.46 -7.79 16.96
C PHE A 563 -13.38 -6.26 16.98
N LEU A 564 -14.43 -5.58 16.49
CA LEU A 564 -14.54 -4.11 16.54
C LEU A 564 -14.53 -3.58 17.98
N GLU A 565 -15.26 -4.22 18.90
CA GLU A 565 -15.27 -3.84 20.31
C GLU A 565 -13.90 -4.02 20.97
N ASN A 566 -13.16 -5.07 20.61
CA ASN A 566 -11.81 -5.31 21.11
C ASN A 566 -10.82 -4.26 20.61
N LEU A 567 -10.86 -3.91 19.32
CA LEU A 567 -10.05 -2.82 18.76
C LEU A 567 -10.25 -1.50 19.54
N LYS A 568 -11.51 -1.18 19.88
CA LYS A 568 -11.87 0.04 20.62
C LYS A 568 -11.52 -0.01 22.13
N LYS A 569 -11.23 -1.20 22.69
CA LYS A 569 -10.82 -1.35 24.11
C LYS A 569 -9.41 -0.88 24.41
N ASN A 570 -8.69 -0.44 23.40
CA ASN A 570 -7.40 0.20 23.58
C ASN A 570 -6.30 -0.71 24.19
N ASN A 571 -6.24 -1.95 23.77
CA ASN A 571 -5.17 -2.87 24.15
C ASN A 571 -3.86 -2.46 23.46
N ARG A 572 -2.76 -2.52 24.20
CA ARG A 572 -1.43 -2.34 23.66
C ARG A 572 -0.97 -3.62 22.97
N PHE A 573 -0.39 -3.47 21.79
CA PHE A 573 0.35 -4.51 21.11
C PHE A 573 1.78 -4.02 20.85
N ASP A 574 2.75 -4.83 21.23
CA ASP A 574 4.17 -4.59 20.96
C ASP A 574 4.67 -5.66 19.98
N GLY A 575 4.84 -5.28 18.72
CA GLY A 575 5.42 -6.11 17.69
C GLY A 575 6.94 -6.06 17.66
N LEU A 576 7.55 -6.79 16.74
CA LEU A 576 9.00 -6.78 16.53
C LEU A 576 9.47 -5.41 16.02
N ARG A 577 8.67 -4.73 15.22
CA ARG A 577 9.00 -3.50 14.50
C ARG A 577 8.12 -2.31 14.88
N THR A 578 6.84 -2.57 15.13
CA THR A 578 5.87 -1.52 15.42
C THR A 578 5.17 -1.81 16.73
N SER A 579 4.73 -0.75 17.40
CA SER A 579 3.81 -0.85 18.54
C SER A 579 2.49 -0.21 18.16
N ILE A 580 1.38 -0.81 18.60
CA ILE A 580 0.04 -0.31 18.29
C ILE A 580 -0.69 -0.06 19.61
N LYS A 581 -1.14 1.18 19.78
CA LYS A 581 -2.10 1.59 20.80
C LYS A 581 -2.96 2.70 20.24
N PHE A 582 -4.24 2.43 20.12
CA PHE A 582 -5.16 3.40 19.55
C PHE A 582 -5.45 4.53 20.54
N ILE A 583 -5.51 5.75 20.02
CA ILE A 583 -5.85 6.99 20.70
C ILE A 583 -6.88 7.78 19.87
N GLY A 584 -7.23 8.98 20.34
CA GLY A 584 -8.16 9.90 19.68
C GLY A 584 -9.61 9.63 20.06
N LYS A 585 -10.50 10.43 19.50
CA LYS A 585 -11.94 10.44 19.83
C LYS A 585 -12.62 9.08 19.62
N ASN A 586 -12.21 8.37 18.56
CA ASN A 586 -12.81 7.08 18.17
C ASN A 586 -11.94 5.89 18.61
N ASN A 587 -10.82 6.09 19.28
CA ASN A 587 -9.81 5.07 19.58
C ASN A 587 -9.42 4.24 18.35
N ASN A 588 -9.05 4.90 17.28
CA ASN A 588 -8.77 4.28 16.00
C ASN A 588 -7.51 4.82 15.28
N GLN A 589 -6.82 5.79 15.88
CA GLN A 589 -5.52 6.29 15.42
C GLN A 589 -4.39 5.71 16.28
N ASN A 590 -3.37 5.10 15.69
CA ASN A 590 -2.20 4.67 16.46
C ASN A 590 -1.45 5.87 17.03
N GLY A 591 -1.27 5.88 18.35
CA GLY A 591 -0.55 6.90 19.10
C GLY A 591 0.84 6.46 19.56
N SER A 592 1.26 5.23 19.23
CA SER A 592 2.57 4.71 19.66
C SER A 592 3.66 5.18 18.70
N THR A 593 4.73 5.77 19.25
CA THR A 593 5.94 6.15 18.51
C THR A 593 7.18 5.77 19.29
N GLN A 594 8.27 5.54 18.59
CA GLN A 594 9.58 5.25 19.15
C GLN A 594 10.45 6.50 19.10
N VAL A 595 11.23 6.72 20.14
CA VAL A 595 12.30 7.73 20.17
C VAL A 595 13.62 7.01 20.02
N LEU A 596 14.26 7.23 18.90
CA LEU A 596 15.55 6.62 18.57
C LEU A 596 16.64 7.68 18.66
N GLU A 597 17.85 7.28 19.01
CA GLU A 597 19.02 8.15 19.08
C GLU A 597 20.17 7.54 18.27
N TYR A 598 20.79 8.35 17.42
CA TYR A 598 22.01 7.98 16.74
C TYR A 598 23.23 8.32 17.63
N SER A 599 23.91 7.29 18.08
CA SER A 599 25.09 7.44 18.95
C SER A 599 26.11 6.36 18.69
N LYS A 600 27.39 6.72 18.59
CA LYS A 600 28.51 5.80 18.33
C LYS A 600 28.28 4.92 17.11
N ASN A 601 27.80 5.51 16.02
CA ASN A 601 27.49 4.85 14.75
C ASN A 601 26.44 3.73 14.86
N LYS A 602 25.53 3.84 15.81
CA LYS A 602 24.40 2.92 16.02
C LYS A 602 23.14 3.70 16.34
N ILE A 603 22.01 3.12 15.99
CA ILE A 603 20.71 3.59 16.43
C ILE A 603 20.32 2.83 17.69
N LYS A 604 19.98 3.59 18.74
CA LYS A 604 19.48 3.06 20.01
C LYS A 604 18.08 3.60 20.27
N LYS A 605 17.24 2.79 20.89
CA LYS A 605 15.95 3.24 21.38
C LYS A 605 16.14 3.88 22.76
N THR A 606 15.73 5.13 22.89
CA THR A 606 15.82 5.88 24.15
C THR A 606 14.46 6.07 24.83
N GLY A 607 13.36 5.89 24.11
CA GLY A 607 12.03 5.99 24.69
C GLY A 607 10.92 5.51 23.75
N THR A 608 9.72 5.44 24.29
CA THR A 608 8.50 5.09 23.55
C THR A 608 7.35 5.94 24.06
N TYR A 609 6.57 6.50 23.15
CA TYR A 609 5.22 6.92 23.49
C TYR A 609 4.27 5.73 23.41
N ASN A 610 3.63 5.42 24.51
CA ASN A 610 2.58 4.42 24.59
C ASN A 610 1.22 5.13 24.63
N GLY A 611 0.70 5.44 23.48
CA GLY A 611 -0.43 6.36 23.38
C GLY A 611 0.01 7.78 23.75
N GLU A 612 -0.45 8.33 24.86
CA GLU A 612 -0.11 9.69 25.31
C GLU A 612 1.02 9.73 26.36
N GLU A 613 1.40 8.60 26.91
CA GLU A 613 2.39 8.47 27.96
C GLU A 613 3.79 8.22 27.39
N PHE A 614 4.76 9.03 27.80
CA PHE A 614 6.17 8.82 27.46
C PHE A 614 6.81 7.85 28.46
N ILE A 615 7.46 6.84 27.97
CA ILE A 615 8.20 5.83 28.73
C ILE A 615 9.64 5.86 28.28
N GLN A 616 10.53 6.31 29.14
CA GLN A 616 11.96 6.26 28.88
C GLN A 616 12.45 4.82 28.90
N SER A 617 13.25 4.41 27.92
CA SER A 617 13.84 3.08 27.91
C SER A 617 14.94 3.03 28.99
N SER A 618 14.86 2.07 29.91
CA SER A 618 16.02 1.72 30.76
C SER A 618 17.11 1.14 29.87
N GLU A 619 18.35 1.65 30.01
CA GLU A 619 19.55 1.20 29.31
C GLU A 619 19.77 -0.31 29.33
#